data_5082e806071d4bad751f654098793afc
#
_entry.id   5082e806071d4bad751f654098793afc
#
_cell.length_a   1.000
_cell.length_b   1.000
_cell.length_c   1.000
_cell.angle_alpha   90.00
_cell.angle_beta   90.00
_cell.angle_gamma   90.00
#
_symmetry.space_group_name_H-M   'P 1'
#
loop_
_entity.id
_entity.type
_entity.pdbx_description
1 polymer ?
#
loop_
_entity_poly.entity_id
_entity_poly.type
_entity_poly.pdbx_seq_one_letter_code
_entity_poly.pdbx_strand_id
1 'polypeptide(L)'
;VGTDLSVGGHMTGGGLRGYFAFGEGGNFNSTQYLSGPDGATHTAAFGYDMPRAGSITAVSVCINASSVSDSSGPDFKHSHVVGKVQIDGTDKISATIAGAANGDTSYSAGKKDLRTTQSIGTDTFSAGENLMVQIVITNFTQAGTSSTTLTDVTVIVECTFDA
;
A
#
# COMPACT_ATOMS: atom_id res chain seq x y z
N VAL A 1 -33.57 -19.50 -16.54
CA VAL A 1 -34.37 -19.05 -15.39
C VAL A 1 -33.36 -18.63 -14.34
N GLY A 2 -33.12 -17.33 -14.22
CA GLY A 2 -32.26 -16.76 -13.18
C GLY A 2 -33.04 -16.87 -11.86
N THR A 3 -32.51 -17.59 -10.89
CA THR A 3 -32.99 -17.51 -9.52
C THR A 3 -32.32 -16.29 -8.87
N ASP A 4 -33.11 -15.23 -8.70
CA ASP A 4 -32.72 -14.14 -7.85
C ASP A 4 -32.48 -14.68 -6.44
N LEU A 5 -31.24 -14.53 -5.93
CA LEU A 5 -30.94 -14.82 -4.54
C LEU A 5 -31.56 -13.70 -3.69
N SER A 6 -32.76 -13.88 -3.21
CA SER A 6 -33.35 -12.98 -2.21
C SER A 6 -32.81 -13.36 -0.84
N VAL A 7 -31.85 -12.61 -0.34
CA VAL A 7 -31.34 -12.74 1.04
C VAL A 7 -32.20 -11.86 1.94
N GLY A 8 -33.27 -12.44 2.47
CA GLY A 8 -34.12 -11.82 3.50
C GLY A 8 -33.51 -11.95 4.88
N GLY A 9 -32.35 -11.33 5.11
CA GLY A 9 -31.62 -11.33 6.39
C GLY A 9 -30.25 -10.72 6.25
N HIS A 10 -29.61 -10.43 7.38
CA HIS A 10 -28.22 -9.97 7.37
C HIS A 10 -27.33 -11.04 6.72
N MET A 11 -26.48 -10.62 5.77
CA MET A 11 -25.42 -11.47 5.27
C MET A 11 -24.39 -11.66 6.40
N THR A 12 -24.53 -12.73 7.15
CA THR A 12 -23.57 -13.14 8.17
C THR A 12 -22.49 -14.00 7.51
N GLY A 13 -21.28 -13.51 7.52
CA GLY A 13 -20.13 -14.27 7.02
C GLY A 13 -19.59 -13.76 5.68
N GLY A 14 -18.57 -12.96 5.73
CA GLY A 14 -17.91 -12.36 4.59
C GLY A 14 -18.60 -11.07 4.15
N GLY A 15 -18.35 -9.99 4.88
CA GLY A 15 -18.91 -8.67 4.62
C GLY A 15 -18.71 -8.20 3.18
N LEU A 16 -19.47 -7.19 2.79
CA LEU A 16 -19.33 -6.54 1.49
C LEU A 16 -17.86 -6.13 1.26
N ARG A 17 -17.26 -6.57 0.16
CA ARG A 17 -15.88 -6.19 -0.17
C ARG A 17 -15.86 -4.88 -0.94
N GLY A 18 -14.94 -4.02 -0.56
CA GLY A 18 -14.61 -2.79 -1.26
C GLY A 18 -13.14 -2.75 -1.64
N TYR A 19 -12.84 -2.09 -2.75
CA TYR A 19 -11.47 -1.88 -3.22
C TYR A 19 -11.23 -0.39 -3.38
N PHE A 20 -10.17 0.10 -2.76
CA PHE A 20 -9.74 1.49 -2.81
C PHE A 20 -8.42 1.57 -3.57
N ALA A 21 -8.41 2.35 -4.64
CA ALA A 21 -7.23 2.56 -5.46
C ALA A 21 -6.55 3.87 -5.08
N PHE A 22 -5.23 3.84 -5.01
CA PHE A 22 -4.37 4.99 -4.77
C PHE A 22 -3.25 4.97 -5.80
N GLY A 23 -2.77 6.13 -6.17
CA GLY A 23 -1.70 6.20 -7.14
C GLY A 23 -0.94 7.52 -7.10
N GLU A 24 0.21 7.49 -7.73
CA GLU A 24 1.02 8.67 -8.01
C GLU A 24 1.82 8.41 -9.29
N GLY A 25 1.86 9.43 -10.15
CA GLY A 25 2.67 9.43 -11.35
C GLY A 25 3.75 10.49 -11.30
N GLY A 26 4.76 10.34 -12.14
CA GLY A 26 5.91 11.25 -12.18
C GLY A 26 7.06 10.80 -11.29
N ASN A 27 8.19 11.50 -11.41
CA ASN A 27 9.41 11.13 -10.71
C ASN A 27 9.37 11.58 -9.24
N PHE A 28 9.51 10.63 -8.32
CA PHE A 28 9.67 10.92 -6.91
C PHE A 28 10.62 9.93 -6.22
N ASN A 29 11.32 10.38 -5.21
CA ASN A 29 12.32 9.63 -4.47
C ASN A 29 12.23 9.83 -2.95
N SER A 30 11.10 10.31 -2.48
CA SER A 30 10.85 10.60 -1.08
C SER A 30 9.52 9.98 -0.61
N THR A 31 9.41 9.80 0.68
CA THR A 31 8.16 9.35 1.31
C THR A 31 7.06 10.36 1.07
N GLN A 32 5.89 9.88 0.61
CA GLN A 32 4.71 10.72 0.38
C GLN A 32 3.41 9.93 0.50
N TYR A 33 2.32 10.64 0.71
CA TYR A 33 0.97 10.09 0.58
C TYR A 33 0.58 10.01 -0.89
N LEU A 34 -0.18 8.98 -1.23
CA LEU A 34 -0.70 8.79 -2.57
C LEU A 34 -2.03 9.51 -2.75
N SER A 35 -2.33 9.83 -4.00
CA SER A 35 -3.60 10.44 -4.40
C SER A 35 -4.68 9.39 -4.58
N GLY A 36 -5.94 9.77 -4.34
CA GLY A 36 -7.12 9.03 -4.73
C GLY A 36 -7.42 9.15 -6.24
N PRO A 37 -8.43 8.45 -6.75
CA PRO A 37 -8.86 8.52 -8.16
C PRO A 37 -9.36 9.90 -8.58
N ASP A 38 -9.75 10.73 -7.63
CA ASP A 38 -10.15 12.13 -7.84
C ASP A 38 -8.95 13.08 -8.04
N GLY A 39 -7.72 12.57 -7.92
CA GLY A 39 -6.48 13.32 -8.02
C GLY A 39 -6.15 14.14 -6.76
N ALA A 40 -6.95 14.05 -5.70
CA ALA A 40 -6.62 14.70 -4.44
C ALA A 40 -5.48 13.96 -3.74
N THR A 41 -4.41 14.68 -3.39
CA THR A 41 -3.32 14.12 -2.59
C THR A 41 -3.79 13.94 -1.15
N HIS A 42 -3.70 12.74 -0.65
CA HIS A 42 -4.04 12.44 0.74
C HIS A 42 -2.95 12.94 1.71
N THR A 43 -3.28 12.99 2.98
CA THR A 43 -2.37 13.36 4.07
C THR A 43 -2.66 12.49 5.29
N ALA A 44 -1.90 12.64 6.36
CA ALA A 44 -2.18 11.93 7.62
C ALA A 44 -3.56 12.25 8.24
N ALA A 45 -4.18 13.34 7.81
CA ALA A 45 -5.48 13.80 8.33
C ALA A 45 -6.58 13.86 7.26
N PHE A 46 -6.30 13.40 6.04
CA PHE A 46 -7.24 13.45 4.92
C PHE A 46 -7.06 12.22 4.02
N GLY A 47 -8.11 11.47 3.84
CA GLY A 47 -8.15 10.25 3.02
C GLY A 47 -9.58 9.95 2.58
N TYR A 48 -9.85 8.70 2.24
CA TYR A 48 -11.21 8.23 2.03
C TYR A 48 -11.94 8.12 3.36
N ASP A 49 -13.00 8.88 3.55
CA ASP A 49 -13.92 8.73 4.67
C ASP A 49 -14.65 7.37 4.55
N MET A 50 -14.45 6.51 5.54
CA MET A 50 -15.03 5.16 5.53
C MET A 50 -16.51 5.22 5.91
N PRO A 51 -17.42 4.85 5.00
CA PRO A 51 -18.88 5.02 5.23
C PRO A 51 -19.44 4.04 6.27
N ARG A 52 -18.71 2.99 6.60
CA ARG A 52 -19.09 1.94 7.57
C ARG A 52 -17.86 1.42 8.28
N ALA A 53 -18.05 0.79 9.42
CA ALA A 53 -17.03 0.00 10.08
C ALA A 53 -16.64 -1.23 9.24
N GLY A 54 -15.45 -1.74 9.47
CA GLY A 54 -14.96 -2.89 8.74
C GLY A 54 -13.52 -3.27 9.07
N SER A 55 -12.92 -4.05 8.17
CA SER A 55 -11.54 -4.52 8.29
C SER A 55 -10.79 -4.38 6.97
N ILE A 56 -9.52 -4.03 7.05
CA ILE A 56 -8.59 -4.12 5.92
C ILE A 56 -8.16 -5.57 5.81
N THR A 57 -8.26 -6.17 4.61
CA THR A 57 -7.96 -7.59 4.39
C THR A 57 -6.80 -7.84 3.45
N ALA A 58 -6.47 -6.88 2.58
CA ALA A 58 -5.31 -6.98 1.73
C ALA A 58 -4.77 -5.62 1.29
N VAL A 59 -3.49 -5.59 0.94
CA VAL A 59 -2.85 -4.51 0.20
C VAL A 59 -2.03 -5.09 -0.95
N SER A 60 -2.17 -4.51 -2.13
CA SER A 60 -1.36 -4.82 -3.31
C SER A 60 -0.64 -3.55 -3.75
N VAL A 61 0.68 -3.61 -3.83
CA VAL A 61 1.54 -2.50 -4.27
C VAL A 61 2.17 -2.87 -5.60
N CYS A 62 2.07 -2.00 -6.58
CA CYS A 62 2.78 -2.08 -7.85
C CYS A 62 3.54 -0.77 -8.06
N ILE A 63 4.82 -0.87 -8.33
CA ILE A 63 5.69 0.28 -8.61
C ILE A 63 6.40 0.10 -9.94
N ASN A 64 6.76 1.22 -10.53
CA ASN A 64 7.74 1.28 -11.61
C ASN A 64 8.91 2.14 -11.15
N ALA A 65 10.09 1.52 -11.00
CA ALA A 65 11.30 2.24 -10.62
C ALA A 65 12.08 2.63 -11.90
N SER A 66 12.29 3.92 -12.11
CA SER A 66 13.07 4.42 -13.25
C SER A 66 14.56 4.26 -13.03
N SER A 67 15.00 4.36 -11.78
CA SER A 67 16.39 4.11 -11.41
C SER A 67 16.48 3.52 -10.01
N VAL A 68 17.42 2.61 -9.86
CA VAL A 68 17.86 2.09 -8.57
C VAL A 68 19.37 2.12 -8.61
N SER A 69 19.99 2.89 -7.75
CA SER A 69 21.43 2.91 -7.60
C SER A 69 21.80 2.34 -6.24
N ASP A 70 22.61 1.32 -6.28
CA ASP A 70 23.22 0.73 -5.09
C ASP A 70 24.74 0.81 -5.23
N SER A 71 25.41 1.27 -4.20
CA SER A 71 26.86 1.15 -4.15
C SER A 71 27.23 -0.23 -3.64
N SER A 72 28.18 -0.86 -4.30
CA SER A 72 28.59 -2.24 -4.04
C SER A 72 29.56 -2.39 -2.86
N GLY A 73 29.29 -3.32 -1.95
CA GLY A 73 30.16 -3.72 -0.85
C GLY A 73 29.50 -4.76 0.05
N PRO A 74 30.25 -5.48 0.89
CA PRO A 74 29.74 -6.63 1.65
C PRO A 74 28.75 -6.27 2.77
N ASP A 75 28.59 -5.00 3.11
CA ASP A 75 27.72 -4.54 4.22
C ASP A 75 26.54 -3.68 3.75
N PHE A 76 26.11 -3.80 2.50
CA PHE A 76 25.07 -2.93 1.94
C PHE A 76 23.68 -3.35 2.32
N LYS A 77 22.91 -2.34 2.73
CA LYS A 77 21.45 -2.40 2.81
C LYS A 77 20.87 -1.69 1.60
N HIS A 78 20.05 -2.40 0.84
CA HIS A 78 19.40 -1.84 -0.33
C HIS A 78 18.20 -0.96 0.07
N SER A 79 17.90 0.03 -0.78
CA SER A 79 16.64 0.78 -0.66
C SER A 79 15.46 -0.16 -0.70
N HIS A 80 14.42 0.15 0.05
CA HIS A 80 13.14 -0.55 -0.08
C HIS A 80 11.99 0.42 -0.17
N VAL A 81 10.91 -0.04 -0.80
CA VAL A 81 9.68 0.70 -0.96
C VAL A 81 8.59 -0.03 -0.19
N VAL A 82 7.93 0.68 0.70
CA VAL A 82 6.85 0.14 1.51
C VAL A 82 5.57 0.90 1.19
N GLY A 83 4.55 0.17 0.75
CA GLY A 83 3.19 0.67 0.72
C GLY A 83 2.55 0.45 2.09
N LYS A 84 2.33 1.51 2.85
CA LYS A 84 1.69 1.51 4.15
C LYS A 84 0.26 1.96 4.04
N VAL A 85 -0.66 1.13 4.49
CA VAL A 85 -2.06 1.51 4.67
C VAL A 85 -2.22 2.09 6.06
N GLN A 86 -2.90 3.22 6.16
CA GLN A 86 -3.14 3.91 7.43
C GLN A 86 -4.63 4.20 7.61
N ILE A 87 -5.06 4.21 8.85
CA ILE A 87 -6.35 4.72 9.30
C ILE A 87 -6.08 5.88 10.24
N ASP A 88 -6.58 7.08 9.91
CA ASP A 88 -6.34 8.33 10.63
C ASP A 88 -4.85 8.53 10.97
N GLY A 89 -3.96 8.26 10.01
CA GLY A 89 -2.51 8.38 10.16
C GLY A 89 -1.85 7.26 10.95
N THR A 90 -2.60 6.26 11.45
CA THR A 90 -2.05 5.11 12.18
C THR A 90 -1.76 3.96 11.22
N ASP A 91 -0.52 3.47 11.21
CA ASP A 91 -0.09 2.34 10.38
C ASP A 91 -0.91 1.07 10.70
N LYS A 92 -1.40 0.45 9.64
CA LYS A 92 -2.09 -0.83 9.63
C LYS A 92 -1.27 -1.83 8.80
N ILE A 93 -1.89 -2.58 7.90
CA ILE A 93 -1.19 -3.50 6.99
C ILE A 93 -0.21 -2.76 6.07
N SER A 94 0.89 -3.41 5.72
CA SER A 94 1.84 -2.91 4.72
C SER A 94 2.32 -4.02 3.77
N ALA A 95 2.77 -3.61 2.59
CA ALA A 95 3.49 -4.46 1.65
C ALA A 95 4.85 -3.83 1.35
N THR A 96 5.92 -4.58 1.58
CA THR A 96 7.29 -4.11 1.42
C THR A 96 7.92 -4.75 0.19
N ILE A 97 8.19 -3.95 -0.83
CA ILE A 97 9.05 -4.34 -1.94
C ILE A 97 10.47 -4.12 -1.46
N ALA A 98 11.07 -5.16 -0.92
CA ALA A 98 12.42 -5.11 -0.42
C ALA A 98 13.41 -5.23 -1.57
N GLY A 99 14.43 -4.37 -1.57
CA GLY A 99 15.73 -4.76 -2.05
C GLY A 99 16.26 -5.82 -1.10
N ALA A 100 16.94 -6.81 -1.62
CA ALA A 100 17.37 -7.96 -0.86
C ALA A 100 18.19 -7.59 0.39
N ALA A 101 17.97 -8.35 1.45
CA ALA A 101 18.78 -8.25 2.65
C ALA A 101 20.18 -8.81 2.38
N ASN A 102 21.22 -8.16 2.90
CA ASN A 102 22.61 -8.63 2.97
C ASN A 102 23.03 -9.66 1.93
N GLY A 103 23.62 -9.22 0.84
CA GLY A 103 24.31 -10.09 -0.13
C GLY A 103 23.45 -10.61 -1.26
N ASP A 104 22.19 -10.24 -1.33
CA ASP A 104 21.32 -10.63 -2.44
C ASP A 104 21.25 -9.52 -3.49
N THR A 105 21.30 -9.96 -4.72
CA THR A 105 21.47 -9.09 -5.86
C THR A 105 20.18 -8.41 -6.26
N SER A 106 20.23 -7.09 -6.28
CA SER A 106 19.49 -6.28 -7.23
C SER A 106 18.00 -6.18 -7.08
N TYR A 107 17.57 -5.26 -6.27
CA TYR A 107 16.44 -4.45 -6.63
C TYR A 107 16.85 -3.68 -7.90
N SER A 108 16.40 -4.15 -9.04
CA SER A 108 16.68 -3.52 -10.34
C SER A 108 15.57 -2.56 -10.73
N ALA A 109 15.88 -1.57 -11.59
CA ALA A 109 14.87 -0.74 -12.23
C ALA A 109 13.79 -1.58 -12.94
N GLY A 110 12.62 -1.01 -13.14
CA GLY A 110 11.46 -1.62 -13.78
C GLY A 110 10.31 -1.90 -12.83
N LYS A 111 9.31 -2.61 -13.33
CA LYS A 111 8.10 -2.97 -12.58
C LYS A 111 8.40 -3.96 -11.47
N LYS A 112 7.85 -3.69 -10.29
CA LYS A 112 7.82 -4.58 -9.12
C LYS A 112 6.43 -4.57 -8.52
N ASP A 113 6.00 -5.72 -8.01
CA ASP A 113 4.73 -5.85 -7.31
C ASP A 113 4.84 -6.78 -6.11
N LEU A 114 4.06 -6.49 -5.10
CA LEU A 114 3.90 -7.32 -3.90
C LEU A 114 2.49 -7.21 -3.35
N ARG A 115 2.06 -8.29 -2.72
CA ARG A 115 0.75 -8.37 -2.06
C ARG A 115 0.91 -8.92 -0.66
N THR A 116 0.20 -8.31 0.29
CA THR A 116 0.05 -8.80 1.66
C THR A 116 -1.43 -8.98 1.96
N THR A 117 -1.78 -10.07 2.63
CA THR A 117 -3.16 -10.36 3.06
C THR A 117 -3.20 -10.66 4.55
N GLN A 118 -4.35 -10.43 5.17
CA GLN A 118 -4.57 -10.74 6.58
C GLN A 118 -6.03 -11.14 6.84
N SER A 119 -6.28 -11.68 8.03
CA SER A 119 -7.62 -12.08 8.44
C SER A 119 -8.51 -10.87 8.74
N ILE A 120 -9.82 -11.04 8.51
CA ILE A 120 -10.83 -10.08 8.97
C ILE A 120 -10.70 -9.89 10.49
N GLY A 121 -10.81 -8.65 10.95
CA GLY A 121 -10.71 -8.29 12.37
C GLY A 121 -9.29 -8.02 12.86
N THR A 122 -8.25 -8.18 12.01
CA THR A 122 -6.86 -7.85 12.40
C THR A 122 -6.66 -6.34 12.43
N ASP A 123 -6.89 -5.65 11.31
CA ASP A 123 -6.83 -4.19 11.20
C ASP A 123 -8.24 -3.66 10.91
N THR A 124 -8.90 -3.20 11.96
CA THR A 124 -10.26 -2.67 11.88
C THR A 124 -10.27 -1.15 11.73
N PHE A 125 -11.39 -0.65 11.22
CA PHE A 125 -11.72 0.77 11.15
C PHE A 125 -13.21 0.97 11.49
N SER A 126 -13.53 2.16 11.98
CA SER A 126 -14.90 2.61 12.26
C SER A 126 -15.45 3.44 11.11
N ALA A 127 -16.76 3.64 11.06
CA ALA A 127 -17.37 4.63 10.17
C ALA A 127 -16.85 6.04 10.54
N GLY A 128 -16.53 6.85 9.53
CA GLY A 128 -16.01 8.21 9.69
C GLY A 128 -14.48 8.28 9.86
N GLU A 129 -13.78 7.15 10.00
CA GLU A 129 -12.32 7.15 9.96
C GLU A 129 -11.80 7.25 8.52
N ASN A 130 -10.62 7.83 8.33
CA ASN A 130 -10.05 8.06 7.01
C ASN A 130 -9.05 6.99 6.64
N LEU A 131 -9.26 6.36 5.47
CA LEU A 131 -8.30 5.45 4.86
C LEU A 131 -7.36 6.21 3.94
N MET A 132 -6.06 6.06 4.15
CA MET A 132 -5.02 6.64 3.30
C MET A 132 -3.89 5.64 3.07
N VAL A 133 -3.06 5.92 2.06
CA VAL A 133 -1.87 5.13 1.76
C VAL A 133 -0.66 6.05 1.67
N GLN A 134 0.41 5.66 2.35
CA GLN A 134 1.71 6.29 2.25
C GLN A 134 2.70 5.35 1.55
N ILE A 135 3.42 5.86 0.58
CA ILE A 135 4.62 5.19 0.06
C ILE A 135 5.83 5.70 0.83
N VAL A 136 6.52 4.77 1.46
CA VAL A 136 7.76 5.05 2.19
C VAL A 136 8.92 4.52 1.37
N ILE A 137 9.82 5.41 0.98
CA ILE A 137 11.07 5.06 0.31
C ILE A 137 12.18 5.19 1.35
N THR A 138 12.80 4.07 1.68
CA THR A 138 13.94 4.04 2.60
C THR A 138 15.22 3.87 1.78
N ASN A 139 16.02 4.90 1.77
CA ASN A 139 17.36 4.87 1.19
C ASN A 139 18.38 4.64 2.31
N PHE A 140 19.22 3.63 2.16
CA PHE A 140 20.25 3.33 3.16
C PHE A 140 21.57 3.96 2.75
N THR A 141 22.17 4.66 3.69
CA THR A 141 23.52 5.23 3.57
C THR A 141 24.44 4.52 4.55
N GLN A 142 25.28 3.64 4.06
CA GLN A 142 26.43 3.14 4.81
C GLN A 142 27.57 2.96 3.83
N ALA A 143 28.61 3.80 3.92
CA ALA A 143 29.80 3.84 3.03
C ALA A 143 29.49 3.93 1.52
N GLY A 144 28.29 4.27 1.14
CA GLY A 144 27.79 4.47 -0.22
C GLY A 144 26.34 4.95 -0.20
N THR A 145 25.86 5.55 -1.27
CA THR A 145 24.49 6.04 -1.39
C THR A 145 23.66 5.07 -2.20
N SER A 146 22.62 4.47 -1.61
CA SER A 146 21.57 3.83 -2.39
C SER A 146 20.43 4.82 -2.60
N SER A 147 19.86 4.86 -3.78
CA SER A 147 18.71 5.68 -4.10
C SER A 147 17.74 4.96 -5.02
N THR A 148 16.45 5.18 -4.80
CA THR A 148 15.38 4.69 -5.68
C THR A 148 14.55 5.87 -6.13
N THR A 149 14.35 5.99 -7.44
CA THR A 149 13.39 6.92 -8.04
C THR A 149 12.24 6.12 -8.63
N LEU A 150 11.03 6.42 -8.22
CA LEU A 150 9.80 5.83 -8.77
C LEU A 150 9.22 6.78 -9.82
N THR A 151 8.63 6.20 -10.87
CA THR A 151 7.87 6.95 -11.89
C THR A 151 6.38 6.76 -11.74
N ASP A 152 5.97 5.58 -11.31
CA ASP A 152 4.56 5.23 -11.16
C ASP A 152 4.39 4.34 -9.95
N VAL A 153 3.33 4.59 -9.20
CA VAL A 153 2.89 3.74 -8.08
C VAL A 153 1.39 3.54 -8.17
N THR A 154 0.96 2.32 -7.98
CA THR A 154 -0.44 1.99 -7.74
C THR A 154 -0.54 1.09 -6.52
N VAL A 155 -1.42 1.45 -5.61
CA VAL A 155 -1.75 0.63 -4.45
C VAL A 155 -3.25 0.36 -4.44
N ILE A 156 -3.62 -0.91 -4.25
CA ILE A 156 -5.01 -1.31 -4.07
C ILE A 156 -5.17 -1.88 -2.68
N VAL A 157 -6.09 -1.34 -1.93
CA VAL A 157 -6.47 -1.80 -0.58
C VAL A 157 -7.82 -2.51 -0.67
N GLU A 158 -7.87 -3.74 -0.18
CA GLU A 158 -9.13 -4.49 -0.03
C GLU A 158 -9.64 -4.33 1.39
N CYS A 159 -10.91 -3.97 1.51
CA CYS A 159 -11.62 -3.89 2.78
C CYS A 159 -12.86 -4.78 2.76
N THR A 160 -13.24 -5.27 3.94
CA THR A 160 -14.57 -5.85 4.19
C THR A 160 -15.33 -4.94 5.11
N PHE A 161 -16.61 -4.74 4.85
CA PHE A 161 -17.48 -3.89 5.67
C PHE A 161 -18.41 -4.72 6.52
N ASP A 162 -18.63 -4.25 7.73
CA ASP A 162 -19.60 -4.85 8.63
C ASP A 162 -21.02 -4.63 8.10
N ALA A 163 -21.91 -5.58 8.39
CA ALA A 163 -23.28 -5.58 7.93
C ALA A 163 -24.15 -4.55 8.64
#